data_7c36ec5619fc955bf0ba1c9b7046fa55
#
_entry.id   7c36ec5619fc955bf0ba1c9b7046fa55
#
_cell.length_a   1.000
_cell.length_b   1.000
_cell.length_c   1.000
_cell.angle_alpha   90.00
_cell.angle_beta   90.00
_cell.angle_gamma   90.00
#
_symmetry.space_group_name_H-M   'P 1'
#
loop_
_entity.id
_entity.type
_entity.pdbx_description
1 polymer ?
#
loop_
_entity_poly.entity_id
_entity_poly.type
_entity_poly.pdbx_seq_one_letter_code
_entity_poly.pdbx_strand_id
1 'polypeptide(L)'
;MQKFSRDSFNVNEAINELMYESGVIVIENAYNLNDIKEAREIVNHFADTEEQKETHFNAEAEALKQIKLQQRIWNLFGKGDIFSKLISDDIIFSLMSKLLGSEFFCGSYCASRLLPGSLGQELHIDYPYWDFYNSETFPMGLNSSFAQNCQATIPLDIFSEVSG
;
A
#
# COMPACT_ATOMS: atom_id res chain seq x y z
N MET A 1 2.69 -2.67 17.19
CA MET A 1 1.69 -2.34 16.14
C MET A 1 0.32 -2.31 16.78
N GLN A 2 -0.30 -1.16 16.80
CA GLN A 2 -1.62 -0.95 17.40
C GLN A 2 -2.73 -1.27 16.39
N LYS A 3 -3.83 -1.84 16.90
CA LYS A 3 -5.05 -2.08 16.15
C LYS A 3 -6.13 -1.10 16.58
N PHE A 4 -6.83 -0.55 15.59
CA PHE A 4 -7.93 0.37 15.77
C PHE A 4 -9.20 -0.24 15.20
N SER A 5 -10.33 -0.11 15.89
CA SER A 5 -11.62 -0.41 15.30
C SER A 5 -12.14 0.78 14.51
N ARG A 6 -12.76 0.55 13.36
CA ARG A 6 -13.41 1.62 12.59
C ARG A 6 -14.38 2.45 13.44
N ASP A 7 -15.20 1.78 14.25
CA ASP A 7 -16.27 2.44 15.01
C ASP A 7 -15.77 3.36 16.13
N SER A 8 -14.53 3.16 16.59
CA SER A 8 -13.89 3.94 17.66
C SER A 8 -12.58 4.58 17.20
N PHE A 9 -12.42 4.80 15.90
CA PHE A 9 -11.18 5.31 15.35
C PHE A 9 -10.86 6.72 15.82
N ASN A 10 -9.65 6.88 16.37
CA ASN A 10 -9.10 8.16 16.80
C ASN A 10 -7.88 8.51 15.98
N VAL A 11 -8.02 9.51 15.12
CA VAL A 11 -6.94 9.93 14.21
C VAL A 11 -5.70 10.41 14.95
N ASN A 12 -5.81 11.07 16.08
CA ASN A 12 -4.64 11.58 16.80
C ASN A 12 -3.83 10.45 17.45
N GLU A 13 -4.50 9.44 17.99
CA GLU A 13 -3.83 8.23 18.51
C GLU A 13 -3.15 7.46 17.38
N ALA A 14 -3.81 7.32 16.22
CA ALA A 14 -3.26 6.68 15.06
C ALA A 14 -2.01 7.41 14.52
N ILE A 15 -2.04 8.75 14.49
CA ILE A 15 -0.89 9.58 14.12
C ILE A 15 0.26 9.38 15.11
N ASN A 16 -0.02 9.35 16.40
CA ASN A 16 1.02 9.10 17.40
C ASN A 16 1.71 7.75 17.18
N GLU A 17 0.93 6.70 16.96
CA GLU A 17 1.47 5.36 16.68
C GLU A 17 2.32 5.34 15.39
N LEU A 18 1.87 6.02 14.33
CA LEU A 18 2.58 6.08 13.05
C LEU A 18 3.87 6.89 13.11
N MET A 19 3.87 8.02 13.83
CA MET A 19 5.00 8.95 13.79
C MET A 19 6.05 8.70 14.89
N TYR A 20 5.63 8.15 16.03
CA TYR A 20 6.49 8.12 17.22
C TYR A 20 6.63 6.73 17.85
N GLU A 21 5.86 5.74 17.37
CA GLU A 21 5.88 4.39 17.91
C GLU A 21 6.25 3.36 16.83
N SER A 22 5.35 2.44 16.48
CA SER A 22 5.68 1.33 15.57
C SER A 22 5.78 1.69 14.08
N GLY A 23 5.31 2.87 13.67
CA GLY A 23 5.30 3.29 12.27
C GLY A 23 4.24 2.59 11.40
N VAL A 24 3.42 1.72 12.00
CA VAL A 24 2.37 0.98 11.31
C VAL A 24 1.15 0.76 12.20
N ILE A 25 -0.03 0.85 11.63
CA ILE A 25 -1.30 0.57 12.30
C ILE A 25 -2.14 -0.42 11.49
N VAL A 26 -3.07 -1.07 12.15
CA VAL A 26 -4.13 -1.87 11.51
C VAL A 26 -5.47 -1.28 11.86
N ILE A 27 -6.32 -1.06 10.87
CA ILE A 27 -7.70 -0.61 11.06
C ILE A 27 -8.62 -1.80 10.76
N GLU A 28 -9.17 -2.37 11.83
CA GLU A 28 -10.08 -3.51 11.73
C GLU A 28 -11.47 -3.07 11.29
N ASN A 29 -12.15 -3.88 10.50
CA ASN A 29 -13.48 -3.62 9.95
C ASN A 29 -13.56 -2.31 9.14
N ALA A 30 -12.46 -1.94 8.49
CA ALA A 30 -12.36 -0.69 7.74
C ALA A 30 -13.37 -0.59 6.60
N TYR A 31 -13.70 -1.72 5.97
CA TYR A 31 -14.55 -1.75 4.78
C TYR A 31 -15.67 -2.79 4.86
N ASN A 32 -16.73 -2.57 4.09
CA ASN A 32 -17.78 -3.55 3.91
C ASN A 32 -17.26 -4.77 3.13
N LEU A 33 -17.59 -5.98 3.57
CA LEU A 33 -17.14 -7.22 2.93
C LEU A 33 -17.63 -7.37 1.49
N ASN A 34 -18.78 -6.82 1.13
CA ASN A 34 -19.26 -6.84 -0.26
C ASN A 34 -18.38 -5.97 -1.17
N ASP A 35 -17.94 -4.82 -0.68
CA ASP A 35 -17.02 -3.93 -1.40
C ASP A 35 -15.66 -4.61 -1.63
N ILE A 36 -15.13 -5.28 -0.61
CA ILE A 36 -13.89 -6.05 -0.71
C ILE A 36 -14.04 -7.21 -1.71
N LYS A 37 -15.18 -7.90 -1.69
CA LYS A 37 -15.48 -8.99 -2.63
C LYS A 37 -15.53 -8.48 -4.06
N GLU A 38 -16.24 -7.38 -4.33
CA GLU A 38 -16.30 -6.75 -5.64
C GLU A 38 -14.91 -6.35 -6.15
N ALA A 39 -14.14 -5.64 -5.32
CA ALA A 39 -12.77 -5.25 -5.67
C ALA A 39 -11.89 -6.47 -5.99
N ARG A 40 -11.99 -7.55 -5.20
CA ARG A 40 -11.26 -8.80 -5.43
C ARG A 40 -11.62 -9.47 -6.75
N GLU A 41 -12.91 -9.54 -7.09
CA GLU A 41 -13.37 -10.12 -8.35
C GLU A 41 -12.82 -9.36 -9.55
N ILE A 42 -12.83 -8.03 -9.49
CA ILE A 42 -12.26 -7.18 -10.55
C ILE A 42 -10.74 -7.37 -10.64
N VAL A 43 -10.01 -7.34 -9.51
CA VAL A 43 -8.56 -7.57 -9.50
C VAL A 43 -8.21 -8.92 -10.09
N ASN A 44 -8.92 -9.99 -9.73
CA ASN A 44 -8.70 -11.33 -10.28
C ASN A 44 -8.96 -11.37 -11.79
N HIS A 45 -10.04 -10.75 -12.26
CA HIS A 45 -10.35 -10.68 -13.68
C HIS A 45 -9.19 -10.05 -14.48
N PHE A 46 -8.68 -8.90 -14.05
CA PHE A 46 -7.60 -8.23 -14.74
C PHE A 46 -6.25 -8.94 -14.57
N ALA A 47 -6.00 -9.59 -13.44
CA ALA A 47 -4.82 -10.41 -13.24
C ALA A 47 -4.77 -11.62 -14.19
N ASP A 48 -5.94 -12.17 -14.56
CA ASP A 48 -6.06 -13.30 -15.48
C ASP A 48 -6.07 -12.90 -16.96
N THR A 49 -6.47 -11.66 -17.27
CA THR A 49 -6.70 -11.21 -18.66
C THR A 49 -5.68 -10.22 -19.19
N GLU A 50 -5.03 -9.44 -18.32
CA GLU A 50 -3.99 -8.49 -18.73
C GLU A 50 -2.62 -9.17 -18.84
N GLU A 51 -1.84 -8.76 -19.83
CA GLU A 51 -0.44 -9.16 -19.94
C GLU A 51 0.34 -8.59 -18.74
N GLN A 52 0.89 -9.49 -17.91
CA GLN A 52 1.73 -9.11 -16.80
C GLN A 52 3.13 -8.73 -17.29
N LYS A 53 3.49 -7.46 -17.11
CA LYS A 53 4.84 -6.98 -17.35
C LYS A 53 5.75 -7.32 -16.18
N GLU A 54 7.05 -7.36 -16.43
CA GLU A 54 8.08 -7.58 -15.43
C GLU A 54 7.99 -6.50 -14.34
N THR A 55 7.57 -6.89 -13.14
CA THR A 55 7.41 -5.97 -12.01
C THR A 55 8.05 -6.53 -10.73
N HIS A 56 9.03 -7.42 -10.90
CA HIS A 56 9.74 -7.98 -9.76
C HIS A 56 10.75 -6.98 -9.20
N PHE A 57 10.59 -6.69 -7.90
CA PHE A 57 11.56 -5.95 -7.10
C PHE A 57 12.40 -6.91 -6.24
N ASN A 58 12.66 -8.11 -6.74
CA ASN A 58 13.49 -9.12 -6.09
C ASN A 58 14.41 -9.75 -7.13
N ALA A 59 15.71 -9.53 -6.98
CA ALA A 59 16.72 -10.00 -7.92
C ALA A 59 16.77 -11.54 -8.07
N GLU A 60 16.47 -12.28 -7.00
CA GLU A 60 16.40 -13.74 -7.03
C GLU A 60 15.20 -14.22 -7.85
N ALA A 61 14.03 -13.59 -7.67
CA ALA A 61 12.85 -13.91 -8.45
C ALA A 61 13.03 -13.61 -9.94
N GLU A 62 13.75 -12.53 -10.26
CA GLU A 62 14.13 -12.19 -11.63
C GLU A 62 15.06 -13.25 -12.22
N ALA A 63 16.11 -13.64 -11.49
CA ALA A 63 17.05 -14.68 -11.90
C ALA A 63 16.38 -16.04 -12.12
N LEU A 64 15.38 -16.40 -11.31
CA LEU A 64 14.58 -17.62 -11.43
C LEU A 64 13.45 -17.53 -12.48
N LYS A 65 13.30 -16.38 -13.15
CA LYS A 65 12.21 -16.10 -14.08
C LYS A 65 10.79 -16.28 -13.49
N GLN A 66 10.64 -15.99 -12.21
CA GLN A 66 9.37 -16.09 -11.47
C GLN A 66 8.47 -14.85 -11.62
N ILE A 67 8.70 -14.09 -12.65
CA ILE A 67 8.04 -12.82 -12.97
C ILE A 67 6.50 -12.92 -12.95
N LYS A 68 5.96 -14.07 -13.34
CA LYS A 68 4.51 -14.29 -13.40
C LYS A 68 3.86 -14.62 -12.06
N LEU A 69 4.64 -14.87 -11.02
CA LEU A 69 4.09 -15.22 -9.69
C LEU A 69 3.65 -14.00 -8.89
N GLN A 70 4.19 -12.81 -9.20
CA GLN A 70 3.72 -11.54 -8.68
C GLN A 70 3.03 -10.76 -9.80
N GLN A 71 1.73 -10.65 -9.73
CA GLN A 71 0.94 -9.95 -10.73
C GLN A 71 0.57 -8.56 -10.22
N ARG A 72 0.82 -7.53 -11.03
CA ARG A 72 0.50 -6.13 -10.73
C ARG A 72 -0.62 -5.66 -11.63
N ILE A 73 -1.68 -5.16 -11.03
CA ILE A 73 -2.83 -4.58 -11.72
C ILE A 73 -2.78 -3.07 -11.52
N TRP A 74 -2.47 -2.37 -12.58
CA TRP A 74 -2.32 -0.93 -12.61
C TRP A 74 -3.61 -0.21 -12.98
N ASN A 75 -3.64 1.10 -12.74
CA ASN A 75 -4.75 1.99 -13.12
C ASN A 75 -6.10 1.52 -12.57
N LEU A 76 -6.18 1.26 -11.28
CA LEU A 76 -7.39 0.77 -10.63
C LEU A 76 -8.58 1.73 -10.82
N PHE A 77 -8.35 3.05 -10.88
CA PHE A 77 -9.42 4.02 -11.16
C PHE A 77 -10.13 3.79 -12.51
N GLY A 78 -9.42 3.25 -13.49
CA GLY A 78 -10.00 2.90 -14.80
C GLY A 78 -10.65 1.52 -14.84
N LYS A 79 -10.64 0.75 -13.75
CA LYS A 79 -11.10 -0.64 -13.72
C LYS A 79 -12.41 -0.86 -12.97
N GLY A 80 -12.86 0.12 -12.19
CA GLY A 80 -14.15 0.05 -11.50
C GLY A 80 -14.30 1.14 -10.45
N ASP A 81 -15.52 1.61 -10.27
CA ASP A 81 -15.87 2.67 -9.32
C ASP A 81 -15.62 2.28 -7.87
N ILE A 82 -15.60 0.98 -7.58
CA ILE A 82 -15.28 0.44 -6.26
C ILE A 82 -13.92 0.92 -5.75
N PHE A 83 -12.93 1.05 -6.62
CA PHE A 83 -11.61 1.51 -6.23
C PHE A 83 -11.60 2.97 -5.81
N SER A 84 -12.38 3.81 -6.50
CA SER A 84 -12.59 5.20 -6.07
C SER A 84 -13.29 5.27 -4.71
N LYS A 85 -14.29 4.42 -4.49
CA LYS A 85 -14.99 4.32 -3.20
C LYS A 85 -14.04 3.91 -2.07
N LEU A 86 -13.21 2.89 -2.27
CA LEU A 86 -12.29 2.38 -1.23
C LEU A 86 -11.23 3.42 -0.84
N ILE A 87 -10.63 4.13 -1.81
CA ILE A 87 -9.59 5.12 -1.50
C ILE A 87 -10.16 6.41 -0.91
N SER A 88 -11.42 6.73 -1.17
CA SER A 88 -12.11 7.92 -0.66
C SER A 88 -12.73 7.71 0.72
N ASP A 89 -12.34 6.68 1.45
CA ASP A 89 -12.79 6.40 2.81
C ASP A 89 -12.37 7.53 3.77
N ASP A 90 -13.30 7.97 4.61
CA ASP A 90 -13.10 9.10 5.54
C ASP A 90 -11.92 8.90 6.51
N ILE A 91 -11.69 7.66 6.94
CA ILE A 91 -10.56 7.34 7.83
C ILE A 91 -9.24 7.52 7.08
N ILE A 92 -9.15 6.98 5.87
CA ILE A 92 -7.95 7.13 5.02
C ILE A 92 -7.71 8.61 4.75
N PHE A 93 -8.74 9.35 4.35
CA PHE A 93 -8.63 10.78 4.07
C PHE A 93 -8.18 11.59 5.29
N SER A 94 -8.75 11.32 6.46
CA SER A 94 -8.38 12.01 7.70
C SER A 94 -6.93 11.73 8.12
N LEU A 95 -6.48 10.49 7.98
CA LEU A 95 -5.09 10.10 8.24
C LEU A 95 -4.12 10.78 7.28
N MET A 96 -4.39 10.68 5.97
CA MET A 96 -3.52 11.27 4.95
C MET A 96 -3.44 12.79 5.09
N SER A 97 -4.57 13.46 5.29
CA SER A 97 -4.59 14.91 5.51
C SER A 97 -3.81 15.32 6.75
N LYS A 98 -3.89 14.52 7.82
CA LYS A 98 -3.19 14.83 9.07
C LYS A 98 -1.68 14.57 8.98
N LEU A 99 -1.27 13.53 8.24
CA LEU A 99 0.14 13.16 8.05
C LEU A 99 0.84 14.03 7.01
N LEU A 100 0.19 14.27 5.87
CA LEU A 100 0.81 14.81 4.68
C LEU A 100 0.38 16.24 4.37
N GLY A 101 -0.62 16.76 5.10
CA GLY A 101 -1.23 18.07 4.82
C GLY A 101 -2.42 17.95 3.87
N SER A 102 -3.15 19.06 3.65
CA SER A 102 -4.39 19.06 2.85
C SER A 102 -4.16 18.87 1.35
N GLU A 103 -2.97 19.16 0.86
CA GLU A 103 -2.61 19.15 -0.57
C GLU A 103 -1.95 17.82 -0.99
N PHE A 104 -2.17 16.74 -0.24
CA PHE A 104 -1.65 15.43 -0.61
C PHE A 104 -2.34 14.90 -1.88
N PHE A 105 -1.65 14.03 -2.60
CA PHE A 105 -2.17 13.36 -3.79
C PHE A 105 -1.85 11.87 -3.76
N CYS A 106 -2.64 11.08 -4.48
CA CYS A 106 -2.39 9.67 -4.67
C CYS A 106 -1.30 9.48 -5.73
N GLY A 107 -0.09 9.14 -5.29
CA GLY A 107 1.05 8.93 -6.18
C GLY A 107 0.95 7.60 -6.98
N SER A 108 0.36 6.57 -6.39
CA SER A 108 0.16 5.27 -7.03
C SER A 108 -1.04 4.55 -6.40
N TYR A 109 -1.83 3.89 -7.24
CA TYR A 109 -2.90 3.01 -6.81
C TYR A 109 -2.97 1.77 -7.70
N CYS A 110 -2.44 0.68 -7.20
CA CYS A 110 -2.38 -0.60 -7.89
C CYS A 110 -2.76 -1.73 -6.94
N ALA A 111 -3.13 -2.87 -7.51
CA ALA A 111 -3.29 -4.11 -6.75
C ALA A 111 -2.16 -5.09 -7.06
N SER A 112 -1.86 -5.94 -6.08
CA SER A 112 -0.92 -7.04 -6.24
C SER A 112 -1.64 -8.35 -5.94
N ARG A 113 -1.48 -9.34 -6.84
CA ARG A 113 -1.86 -10.72 -6.58
C ARG A 113 -0.60 -11.58 -6.56
N LEU A 114 -0.35 -12.22 -5.43
CA LEU A 114 0.76 -13.14 -5.25
C LEU A 114 0.27 -14.57 -5.47
N LEU A 115 0.94 -15.30 -6.34
CA LEU A 115 0.68 -16.71 -6.57
C LEU A 115 1.57 -17.59 -5.69
N PRO A 116 1.17 -18.84 -5.39
CA PRO A 116 1.99 -19.76 -4.60
C PRO A 116 3.41 -19.90 -5.13
N GLY A 117 4.40 -19.79 -4.25
CA GLY A 117 5.81 -19.81 -4.59
C GLY A 117 6.41 -18.45 -4.95
N SER A 118 5.62 -17.38 -4.90
CA SER A 118 6.15 -16.03 -5.06
C SER A 118 7.12 -15.69 -3.93
N LEU A 119 8.26 -15.11 -4.29
CA LEU A 119 9.22 -14.61 -3.31
C LEU A 119 8.77 -13.25 -2.77
N GLY A 120 9.11 -12.99 -1.51
CA GLY A 120 8.93 -11.66 -0.92
C GLY A 120 9.82 -10.62 -1.59
N GLN A 121 9.46 -9.35 -1.43
CA GLN A 121 10.32 -8.25 -1.82
C GLN A 121 11.46 -8.08 -0.79
N GLU A 122 12.59 -7.58 -1.24
CA GLU A 122 13.66 -7.13 -0.35
C GLU A 122 13.17 -5.94 0.49
N LEU A 123 13.74 -5.77 1.69
CA LEU A 123 13.43 -4.61 2.52
C LEU A 123 13.81 -3.33 1.78
N HIS A 124 12.86 -2.45 1.60
CA HIS A 124 13.02 -1.22 0.85
C HIS A 124 12.12 -0.11 1.43
N ILE A 125 12.31 1.08 0.94
CA ILE A 125 11.40 2.21 1.15
C ILE A 125 10.83 2.61 -0.20
N ASP A 126 9.53 2.89 -0.26
CA ASP A 126 8.85 3.36 -1.48
C ASP A 126 9.12 4.85 -1.70
N TYR A 127 10.38 5.18 -1.90
CA TYR A 127 10.82 6.56 -2.05
C TYR A 127 11.83 6.74 -3.18
N PRO A 128 11.42 6.52 -4.44
CA PRO A 128 12.34 6.60 -5.57
C PRO A 128 12.59 8.03 -6.08
N TYR A 129 11.88 9.04 -5.54
CA TYR A 129 11.82 10.36 -6.16
C TYR A 129 12.97 11.29 -5.77
N TRP A 130 13.68 10.99 -4.68
CA TRP A 130 14.82 11.76 -4.20
C TRP A 130 15.92 10.83 -3.71
N ASP A 131 17.16 11.18 -4.06
CA ASP A 131 18.33 10.50 -3.52
C ASP A 131 18.66 11.08 -2.14
N PHE A 132 18.06 10.53 -1.12
CA PHE A 132 18.24 10.97 0.26
C PHE A 132 19.63 10.74 0.81
N TYR A 133 20.40 9.87 0.20
CA TYR A 133 21.78 9.58 0.58
C TYR A 133 22.78 10.52 -0.08
N ASN A 134 22.33 11.34 -1.02
CA ASN A 134 23.16 12.31 -1.69
C ASN A 134 23.38 13.54 -0.80
N SER A 135 24.57 13.65 -0.21
CA SER A 135 24.93 14.75 0.68
C SER A 135 25.05 16.10 -0.02
N GLU A 136 25.14 16.14 -1.34
CA GLU A 136 25.09 17.41 -2.09
C GLU A 136 23.66 17.94 -2.18
N THR A 137 22.68 17.06 -2.31
CA THR A 137 21.26 17.42 -2.36
C THR A 137 20.66 17.58 -0.97
N PHE A 138 21.04 16.71 -0.03
CA PHE A 138 20.55 16.69 1.35
C PHE A 138 21.70 16.76 2.36
N PRO A 139 22.43 17.89 2.47
CA PRO A 139 23.64 17.98 3.29
C PRO A 139 23.40 17.76 4.79
N MET A 140 22.19 18.00 5.27
CA MET A 140 21.79 17.74 6.67
C MET A 140 21.08 16.39 6.83
N GLY A 141 20.99 15.60 5.77
CA GLY A 141 20.21 14.37 5.73
C GLY A 141 18.70 14.60 5.79
N LEU A 142 17.97 13.51 5.97
CA LEU A 142 16.53 13.55 6.19
C LEU A 142 16.22 13.65 7.68
N ASN A 143 15.18 14.40 7.94
CA ASN A 143 14.63 14.57 9.26
C ASN A 143 13.28 13.81 9.34
N SER A 144 13.12 12.93 10.32
CA SER A 144 11.91 12.16 10.54
C SER A 144 10.76 12.93 11.19
N SER A 145 10.86 14.25 11.31
CA SER A 145 9.84 15.08 11.98
C SER A 145 8.55 15.26 11.18
N PHE A 146 8.54 14.87 9.90
CA PHE A 146 7.33 14.91 9.06
C PHE A 146 7.29 13.73 8.10
N ALA A 147 6.07 13.27 7.83
CA ALA A 147 5.84 12.22 6.85
C ALA A 147 5.88 12.80 5.43
N GLN A 148 6.61 12.16 4.53
CA GLN A 148 6.69 12.55 3.13
C GLN A 148 5.84 11.63 2.25
N ASN A 149 5.59 10.42 2.72
CA ASN A 149 4.76 9.42 2.07
C ASN A 149 4.03 8.60 3.15
N CYS A 150 2.88 8.08 2.79
CA CYS A 150 2.14 7.12 3.59
C CYS A 150 1.49 6.11 2.67
N GLN A 151 1.66 4.83 2.99
CA GLN A 151 1.08 3.74 2.23
C GLN A 151 -0.10 3.15 2.99
N ALA A 152 -1.22 2.98 2.30
CA ALA A 152 -2.38 2.23 2.79
C ALA A 152 -2.52 0.94 1.99
N THR A 153 -2.46 -0.19 2.66
CA THR A 153 -2.71 -1.51 2.06
C THR A 153 -4.11 -1.97 2.45
N ILE A 154 -4.93 -2.29 1.46
CA ILE A 154 -6.28 -2.84 1.64
C ILE A 154 -6.24 -4.32 1.28
N PRO A 155 -6.23 -5.24 2.26
CA PRO A 155 -6.24 -6.66 2.01
C PRO A 155 -7.55 -7.09 1.33
N LEU A 156 -7.46 -7.72 0.16
CA LEU A 156 -8.61 -8.30 -0.54
C LEU A 156 -8.79 -9.78 -0.20
N ASP A 157 -7.79 -10.39 0.43
CA ASP A 157 -7.80 -11.75 0.95
C ASP A 157 -7.18 -11.79 2.35
N ILE A 158 -7.26 -12.95 3.00
CA ILE A 158 -6.73 -13.14 4.35
C ILE A 158 -5.19 -13.18 4.27
N PHE A 159 -4.54 -12.28 4.98
CA PHE A 159 -3.10 -12.35 5.24
C PHE A 159 -2.83 -13.32 6.39
N SER A 160 -1.89 -14.21 6.19
CA SER A 160 -1.48 -15.19 7.18
C SER A 160 0.05 -15.37 7.15
N GLU A 161 0.60 -16.09 8.10
CA GLU A 161 2.03 -16.44 8.12
C GLU A 161 2.49 -17.20 6.86
N VAL A 162 1.56 -17.84 6.14
CA VAL A 162 1.85 -18.61 4.93
C VAL A 162 1.68 -17.78 3.66
N SER A 163 0.80 -16.79 3.68
CA SER A 163 0.48 -15.99 2.49
C SER A 163 1.19 -14.63 2.44
N GLY A 164 1.83 -14.25 3.53
CA GLY A 164 2.53 -12.97 3.64
C GLY A 164 1.70 -11.86 4.19
#